data_f95f071db665687f3f6ceed7a7aad91c
#
_entry.id   f95f071db665687f3f6ceed7a7aad91c
#
_cell.length_a   1.000
_cell.length_b   1.000
_cell.length_c   1.000
_cell.angle_alpha   90.00
_cell.angle_beta   90.00
_cell.angle_gamma   90.00
#
_symmetry.space_group_name_H-M   'P 1'
#
loop_
_entity.id
_entity.type
_entity.pdbx_description
1 polymer ?
#
loop_
_entity_poly.entity_id
_entity_poly.type
_entity_poly.pdbx_seq_one_letter_code
_entity_poly.pdbx_strand_id
1 'polypeptide(L)'
;MLAKMIDKIVSLKETKIFEINGQTYADASLTRIPPHVDRPDCISVSGLDSICKLIRTELAKINTVIMVQAKSYKSVEVMTTYLPDFSRNILYRAEADVPGLRTGFRSREVALIELRSLFIPNEGTAYLLDLLSRMTDENSVSTKDNGVTQTVEARQGVALNALVEVKPRIQLQPFRTFLEVPQPESEFLLRVDPNEGIGFFEADGGIWKLEAKKNIADYFLKNMGDLIDAGKVVVMQ
;
A
#
# COMPACT_ATOMS: atom_id res chain seq x y z
N MET A 1 51.57 51.21 2.56
CA MET A 1 50.86 50.68 3.75
C MET A 1 49.40 50.47 3.50
N LEU A 2 48.68 51.46 2.91
CA LEU A 2 47.22 51.35 2.62
C LEU A 2 46.85 50.17 1.70
N ALA A 3 47.58 49.93 0.61
CA ALA A 3 47.33 48.84 -0.32
C ALA A 3 47.37 47.47 0.37
N LYS A 4 48.40 47.21 1.20
CA LYS A 4 48.51 45.95 1.99
C LYS A 4 47.37 45.76 2.99
N MET A 5 46.82 46.87 3.47
CA MET A 5 45.68 46.85 4.39
C MET A 5 44.38 46.52 3.65
N ILE A 6 44.22 47.07 2.45
CA ILE A 6 43.08 46.77 1.56
C ILE A 6 43.14 45.32 1.11
N ASP A 7 44.30 44.81 0.67
CA ASP A 7 44.52 43.41 0.27
C ASP A 7 44.16 42.45 1.44
N LYS A 8 44.54 42.83 2.66
CA LYS A 8 44.23 42.05 3.86
C LYS A 8 42.70 42.04 4.16
N ILE A 9 42.02 43.18 3.97
CA ILE A 9 40.58 43.28 4.17
C ILE A 9 39.82 42.49 3.10
N VAL A 10 40.29 42.56 1.84
CA VAL A 10 39.71 41.76 0.74
C VAL A 10 39.90 40.27 0.99
N SER A 11 41.09 39.85 1.39
CA SER A 11 41.39 38.41 1.69
C SER A 11 40.63 37.89 2.90
N LEU A 12 40.12 38.74 3.80
CA LEU A 12 39.24 38.34 4.90
C LEU A 12 37.79 38.14 4.48
N LYS A 13 37.40 38.64 3.29
CA LYS A 13 36.08 38.38 2.67
C LYS A 13 36.04 37.18 1.71
N GLU A 14 37.20 36.66 1.31
CA GLU A 14 37.27 35.51 0.45
C GLU A 14 36.99 34.24 1.26
N THR A 15 35.93 33.57 0.96
CA THR A 15 35.62 32.27 1.55
C THR A 15 36.67 31.25 1.12
N LYS A 16 37.42 30.69 2.09
CA LYS A 16 38.38 29.62 1.81
C LYS A 16 37.69 28.28 1.87
N ILE A 17 38.01 27.45 0.90
CA ILE A 17 37.50 26.07 0.82
C ILE A 17 38.60 25.13 1.27
N PHE A 18 38.30 24.23 2.18
CA PHE A 18 39.17 23.20 2.72
C PHE A 18 38.64 21.81 2.40
N GLU A 19 39.53 20.89 2.14
CA GLU A 19 39.18 19.49 2.04
C GLU A 19 39.69 18.75 3.29
N ILE A 20 38.78 18.12 4.04
CA ILE A 20 39.11 17.38 5.27
C ILE A 20 38.47 16.00 5.15
N ASN A 21 39.27 14.94 5.15
CA ASN A 21 38.82 13.55 5.03
C ASN A 21 37.91 13.30 3.80
N GLY A 22 38.25 13.89 2.66
CA GLY A 22 37.48 13.76 1.42
C GLY A 22 36.17 14.53 1.40
N GLN A 23 35.96 15.48 2.31
CA GLN A 23 34.81 16.34 2.36
C GLN A 23 35.21 17.81 2.28
N THR A 24 34.46 18.60 1.55
CA THR A 24 34.75 20.01 1.29
C THR A 24 34.01 20.89 2.29
N TYR A 25 34.73 21.81 2.92
CA TYR A 25 34.25 22.78 3.90
C TYR A 25 34.60 24.20 3.50
N ALA A 26 33.80 25.17 3.94
CA ALA A 26 34.08 26.61 3.83
C ALA A 26 34.45 27.18 5.21
N ASP A 27 35.32 28.21 5.24
CA ASP A 27 35.77 28.84 6.50
C ASP A 27 34.70 29.73 7.19
N ALA A 28 33.63 30.05 6.47
CA ALA A 28 32.46 30.69 7.09
C ALA A 28 31.70 29.63 7.93
N SER A 29 32.06 29.52 9.18
CA SER A 29 31.49 28.56 10.14
C SER A 29 31.84 27.09 9.83
N LEU A 30 32.90 26.80 9.07
CA LEU A 30 33.28 25.43 8.63
C LEU A 30 32.07 24.63 8.08
N THR A 31 31.22 25.28 7.31
CA THR A 31 30.03 24.63 6.72
C THR A 31 30.49 23.63 5.65
N ARG A 32 30.01 22.40 5.77
CA ARG A 32 30.24 21.39 4.73
C ARG A 32 29.51 21.80 3.45
N ILE A 33 30.21 21.85 2.33
CA ILE A 33 29.64 21.99 1.00
C ILE A 33 29.46 20.59 0.42
N PRO A 34 28.22 20.05 0.32
CA PRO A 34 28.01 18.74 -0.27
C PRO A 34 28.35 18.78 -1.76
N PRO A 35 28.84 17.67 -2.34
CA PRO A 35 29.03 17.58 -3.78
C PRO A 35 27.68 17.77 -4.50
N HIS A 36 27.73 18.36 -5.70
CA HIS A 36 26.55 18.44 -6.55
C HIS A 36 26.13 17.04 -7.01
N VAL A 37 24.86 16.72 -6.87
CA VAL A 37 24.28 15.43 -7.31
C VAL A 37 23.07 15.74 -8.19
N ASP A 38 23.14 15.26 -9.44
CA ASP A 38 21.99 15.33 -10.36
C ASP A 38 20.88 14.42 -9.84
N ARG A 39 19.67 14.98 -9.79
CA ARG A 39 18.48 14.28 -9.30
C ARG A 39 17.42 14.26 -10.39
N PRO A 40 17.12 13.08 -10.97
CA PRO A 40 16.01 12.97 -11.91
C PRO A 40 14.68 13.18 -11.21
N ASP A 41 13.68 13.63 -11.98
CA ASP A 41 12.31 13.69 -11.51
C ASP A 41 11.76 12.29 -11.25
N CYS A 42 10.95 12.15 -10.19
CA CYS A 42 10.30 10.90 -9.85
C CYS A 42 9.18 10.59 -10.85
N ILE A 43 9.21 9.39 -11.44
CA ILE A 43 8.14 8.90 -12.32
C ILE A 43 7.11 8.13 -11.47
N SER A 44 5.83 8.49 -11.59
CA SER A 44 4.72 7.79 -10.93
C SER A 44 3.95 6.93 -11.91
N VAL A 45 3.63 5.70 -11.48
CA VAL A 45 2.90 4.70 -12.27
C VAL A 45 1.85 4.00 -11.39
N SER A 46 0.92 3.26 -11.99
CA SER A 46 -0.13 2.52 -11.26
C SER A 46 0.13 1.03 -11.12
N GLY A 47 1.12 0.46 -11.82
CA GLY A 47 1.38 -0.98 -11.84
C GLY A 47 2.82 -1.36 -11.52
N LEU A 48 3.01 -2.56 -10.96
CA LEU A 48 4.32 -3.12 -10.59
C LEU A 48 5.14 -3.51 -11.83
N ASP A 49 4.47 -3.97 -12.89
CA ASP A 49 5.13 -4.30 -14.16
C ASP A 49 5.82 -3.07 -14.77
N SER A 50 5.20 -1.90 -14.66
CA SER A 50 5.79 -0.64 -15.12
C SER A 50 7.07 -0.29 -14.36
N ILE A 51 7.11 -0.53 -13.05
CA ILE A 51 8.33 -0.38 -12.24
C ILE A 51 9.44 -1.31 -12.74
N CYS A 52 9.14 -2.58 -12.98
CA CYS A 52 10.12 -3.54 -13.50
C CYS A 52 10.68 -3.08 -14.86
N LYS A 53 9.83 -2.58 -15.77
CA LYS A 53 10.24 -2.07 -17.07
C LYS A 53 11.12 -0.82 -16.96
N LEU A 54 10.76 0.14 -16.10
CA LEU A 54 11.56 1.35 -15.86
C LEU A 54 12.94 1.00 -15.33
N ILE A 55 13.02 0.14 -14.31
CA ILE A 55 14.30 -0.30 -13.76
C ILE A 55 15.17 -0.94 -14.84
N ARG A 56 14.64 -1.89 -15.62
CA ARG A 56 15.39 -2.55 -16.69
C ARG A 56 15.87 -1.61 -17.79
N THR A 57 15.06 -0.61 -18.13
CA THR A 57 15.37 0.35 -19.19
C THR A 57 16.44 1.35 -18.76
N GLU A 58 16.42 1.79 -17.51
CA GLU A 58 17.28 2.87 -17.04
C GLU A 58 18.48 2.40 -16.22
N LEU A 59 18.54 1.11 -15.87
CA LEU A 59 19.57 0.54 -15.00
C LEU A 59 20.99 0.83 -15.48
N ALA A 60 21.22 0.85 -16.81
CA ALA A 60 22.54 1.15 -17.39
C ALA A 60 22.99 2.61 -17.13
N LYS A 61 22.05 3.52 -16.89
CA LYS A 61 22.30 4.94 -16.58
C LYS A 61 22.46 5.19 -15.08
N ILE A 62 21.98 4.26 -14.24
CA ILE A 62 22.00 4.38 -12.79
C ILE A 62 23.25 3.70 -12.26
N ASN A 63 24.22 4.49 -11.83
CA ASN A 63 25.53 3.98 -11.36
C ASN A 63 25.52 3.68 -9.86
N THR A 64 24.45 3.07 -9.34
CA THR A 64 24.31 2.67 -7.94
C THR A 64 23.32 1.54 -7.80
N VAL A 65 23.34 0.86 -6.64
CA VAL A 65 22.35 -0.16 -6.31
C VAL A 65 20.97 0.49 -6.11
N ILE A 66 19.93 -0.13 -6.63
CA ILE A 66 18.54 0.31 -6.52
C ILE A 66 17.86 -0.46 -5.39
N MET A 67 17.11 0.24 -4.57
CA MET A 67 16.28 -0.34 -3.52
C MET A 67 14.80 -0.23 -3.91
N VAL A 68 14.08 -1.34 -3.93
CA VAL A 68 12.63 -1.42 -4.14
C VAL A 68 11.98 -1.69 -2.80
N GLN A 69 11.13 -0.79 -2.33
CA GLN A 69 10.48 -0.90 -1.04
C GLN A 69 8.96 -0.99 -1.18
N ALA A 70 8.36 -2.04 -0.64
CA ALA A 70 6.91 -2.12 -0.42
C ALA A 70 6.55 -1.25 0.79
N LYS A 71 6.36 0.06 0.57
CA LYS A 71 6.10 1.04 1.62
C LYS A 71 4.78 0.79 2.34
N SER A 72 3.75 0.42 1.59
CA SER A 72 2.45 0.04 2.11
C SER A 72 1.83 -1.07 1.26
N TYR A 73 0.66 -1.53 1.65
CA TYR A 73 -0.11 -2.53 0.89
C TYR A 73 -0.53 -2.06 -0.52
N LYS A 74 -0.42 -0.78 -0.82
CA LYS A 74 -0.78 -0.20 -2.13
C LYS A 74 0.25 0.78 -2.68
N SER A 75 1.42 0.90 -2.06
CA SER A 75 2.45 1.85 -2.49
C SER A 75 3.83 1.21 -2.48
N VAL A 76 4.56 1.39 -3.58
CA VAL A 76 5.95 0.98 -3.77
C VAL A 76 6.79 2.20 -4.10
N GLU A 77 7.94 2.33 -3.48
CA GLU A 77 8.96 3.33 -3.81
C GLU A 77 10.25 2.64 -4.25
N VAL A 78 10.84 3.18 -5.32
CA VAL A 78 12.14 2.76 -5.84
C VAL A 78 13.12 3.89 -5.64
N MET A 79 14.22 3.62 -4.95
CA MET A 79 15.20 4.63 -4.59
C MET A 79 16.62 4.14 -4.78
N THR A 80 17.55 5.09 -4.87
CA THR A 80 18.99 4.78 -4.84
C THR A 80 19.45 4.42 -3.43
N THR A 81 20.61 3.78 -3.32
CA THR A 81 21.39 3.73 -2.07
C THR A 81 21.96 5.13 -1.77
N TYR A 82 22.86 5.24 -0.80
CA TYR A 82 23.50 6.51 -0.48
C TYR A 82 24.28 7.08 -1.67
N LEU A 83 23.97 8.34 -1.98
CA LEU A 83 24.71 9.15 -2.92
C LEU A 83 25.89 9.85 -2.20
N PRO A 84 26.85 10.47 -2.93
CA PRO A 84 28.00 11.12 -2.33
C PRO A 84 27.69 12.20 -1.28
N ASP A 85 26.49 12.83 -1.37
CA ASP A 85 25.99 13.81 -0.41
C ASP A 85 25.22 13.17 0.78
N PHE A 86 25.22 11.84 0.89
CA PHE A 86 24.46 11.02 1.85
C PHE A 86 22.93 11.10 1.70
N SER A 87 22.46 11.64 0.59
CA SER A 87 21.03 11.60 0.24
C SER A 87 20.65 10.30 -0.46
N ARG A 88 19.36 10.14 -0.74
CA ARG A 88 18.80 9.12 -1.64
C ARG A 88 17.85 9.80 -2.61
N ASN A 89 17.82 9.35 -3.85
CA ASN A 89 16.84 9.79 -4.83
C ASN A 89 15.72 8.76 -4.92
N ILE A 90 14.47 9.22 -4.86
CA ILE A 90 13.31 8.43 -5.24
C ILE A 90 13.21 8.53 -6.75
N LEU A 91 13.38 7.40 -7.44
CA LEU A 91 13.38 7.31 -8.89
C LEU A 91 11.96 7.07 -9.43
N TYR A 92 11.28 6.10 -8.83
CA TYR A 92 9.95 5.68 -9.27
C TYR A 92 9.04 5.48 -8.05
N ARG A 93 7.75 5.70 -8.28
CA ARG A 93 6.70 5.41 -7.31
C ARG A 93 5.57 4.69 -8.03
N ALA A 94 5.05 3.61 -7.42
CA ALA A 94 3.82 2.98 -7.86
C ALA A 94 2.76 3.10 -6.77
N GLU A 95 1.53 3.39 -7.19
CA GLU A 95 0.35 3.34 -6.32
C GLU A 95 -0.72 2.48 -6.97
N ALA A 96 -1.25 1.52 -6.21
CA ALA A 96 -2.30 0.64 -6.69
C ALA A 96 -3.60 1.44 -6.88
N ASP A 97 -4.14 1.37 -8.10
CA ASP A 97 -5.45 1.92 -8.44
C ASP A 97 -6.51 0.84 -8.21
N VAL A 98 -6.97 0.73 -6.99
CA VAL A 98 -7.98 -0.26 -6.57
C VAL A 98 -9.11 0.41 -5.82
N PRO A 99 -10.35 -0.11 -5.93
CA PRO A 99 -11.49 0.42 -5.21
C PRO A 99 -11.24 0.39 -3.69
N GLY A 100 -11.74 1.41 -3.01
CA GLY A 100 -11.74 1.43 -1.54
C GLY A 100 -12.83 0.50 -0.99
N LEU A 101 -12.45 -0.47 -0.15
CA LEU A 101 -13.42 -1.24 0.60
C LEU A 101 -13.99 -0.39 1.74
N ARG A 102 -15.31 -0.23 1.77
CA ARG A 102 -16.01 0.37 2.90
C ARG A 102 -16.30 -0.70 3.95
N THR A 103 -15.98 -0.44 5.19
CA THR A 103 -16.40 -1.25 6.34
C THR A 103 -17.68 -0.66 6.93
N GLY A 104 -18.54 -1.49 7.53
CA GLY A 104 -19.78 -1.05 8.14
C GLY A 104 -21.04 -1.61 7.48
N PHE A 105 -22.19 -1.07 7.87
CA PHE A 105 -23.50 -1.48 7.35
C PHE A 105 -23.77 -0.90 5.96
N ARG A 106 -24.55 -1.64 5.18
CA ARG A 106 -25.00 -1.27 3.84
C ARG A 106 -26.29 -1.99 3.49
N SER A 107 -27.07 -1.40 2.59
CA SER A 107 -28.27 -2.05 2.11
C SER A 107 -27.94 -3.37 1.39
N ARG A 108 -28.92 -4.26 1.34
CA ARG A 108 -28.82 -5.55 0.65
C ARG A 108 -28.33 -5.39 -0.80
N GLU A 109 -28.91 -4.46 -1.54
CA GLU A 109 -28.57 -4.24 -2.95
C GLU A 109 -27.11 -3.79 -3.13
N VAL A 110 -26.64 -2.84 -2.30
CA VAL A 110 -25.25 -2.39 -2.31
C VAL A 110 -24.32 -3.55 -1.96
N ALA A 111 -24.65 -4.37 -0.97
CA ALA A 111 -23.85 -5.54 -0.60
C ALA A 111 -23.73 -6.55 -1.75
N LEU A 112 -24.83 -6.83 -2.47
CA LEU A 112 -24.85 -7.72 -3.63
C LEU A 112 -23.94 -7.21 -4.76
N ILE A 113 -23.96 -5.91 -5.02
CA ILE A 113 -23.10 -5.27 -6.02
C ILE A 113 -21.64 -5.36 -5.59
N GLU A 114 -21.32 -4.94 -4.36
CA GLU A 114 -19.96 -4.95 -3.84
C GLU A 114 -19.37 -6.36 -3.81
N LEU A 115 -20.08 -7.37 -3.32
CA LEU A 115 -19.61 -8.76 -3.28
C LEU A 115 -19.26 -9.31 -4.65
N ARG A 116 -19.93 -8.86 -5.71
CA ARG A 116 -19.68 -9.31 -7.09
C ARG A 116 -18.61 -8.50 -7.81
N SER A 117 -18.38 -7.25 -7.38
CA SER A 117 -17.47 -6.32 -8.07
C SER A 117 -16.14 -6.09 -7.34
N LEU A 118 -16.13 -6.18 -6.01
CA LEU A 118 -14.96 -5.79 -5.19
C LEU A 118 -14.28 -6.97 -4.50
N PHE A 119 -14.77 -8.19 -4.67
CA PHE A 119 -14.23 -9.38 -4.02
C PHE A 119 -13.90 -10.48 -5.03
N ILE A 120 -12.87 -11.23 -4.73
CA ILE A 120 -12.59 -12.49 -5.42
C ILE A 120 -13.60 -13.53 -4.90
N PRO A 121 -14.27 -14.27 -5.80
CA PRO A 121 -15.20 -15.32 -5.40
C PRO A 121 -14.51 -16.41 -4.57
N ASN A 122 -15.04 -16.66 -3.36
CA ASN A 122 -14.63 -17.72 -2.46
C ASN A 122 -15.85 -18.26 -1.69
N GLU A 123 -15.66 -19.20 -0.77
CA GLU A 123 -16.74 -19.77 0.05
C GLU A 123 -17.48 -18.71 0.88
N GLY A 124 -16.76 -17.70 1.39
CA GLY A 124 -17.34 -16.61 2.15
C GLY A 124 -18.26 -15.71 1.32
N THR A 125 -17.84 -15.35 0.11
CA THR A 125 -18.68 -14.57 -0.83
C THR A 125 -19.91 -15.38 -1.28
N ALA A 126 -19.73 -16.69 -1.55
CA ALA A 126 -20.84 -17.58 -1.92
C ALA A 126 -21.89 -17.68 -0.79
N TYR A 127 -21.42 -17.87 0.46
CA TYR A 127 -22.29 -17.88 1.64
C TYR A 127 -23.06 -16.56 1.79
N LEU A 128 -22.38 -15.41 1.64
CA LEU A 128 -23.03 -14.10 1.75
C LEU A 128 -24.08 -13.86 0.65
N LEU A 129 -23.79 -14.26 -0.58
CA LEU A 129 -24.73 -14.15 -1.70
C LEU A 129 -25.98 -15.03 -1.45
N ASP A 130 -25.81 -16.23 -0.92
CA ASP A 130 -26.94 -17.09 -0.54
C ASP A 130 -27.74 -16.46 0.62
N LEU A 131 -27.07 -15.98 1.68
CA LEU A 131 -27.73 -15.30 2.80
C LEU A 131 -28.55 -14.10 2.32
N LEU A 132 -27.96 -13.23 1.52
CA LEU A 132 -28.64 -12.05 0.96
C LEU A 132 -29.77 -12.40 0.01
N SER A 133 -29.70 -13.52 -0.71
CA SER A 133 -30.79 -13.97 -1.57
C SER A 133 -32.03 -14.38 -0.79
N ARG A 134 -31.85 -14.89 0.43
CA ARG A 134 -32.94 -15.30 1.35
C ARG A 134 -33.53 -14.10 2.11
N MET A 135 -32.83 -12.98 2.18
CA MET A 135 -33.30 -11.72 2.77
C MET A 135 -33.97 -10.91 1.68
N THR A 136 -35.33 -10.93 1.61
CA THR A 136 -36.09 -10.12 0.67
C THR A 136 -36.59 -8.83 1.32
N ASP A 137 -36.66 -7.75 0.55
CA ASP A 137 -37.03 -6.40 1.05
C ASP A 137 -38.49 -6.32 1.57
N GLU A 138 -39.33 -7.30 1.24
CA GLU A 138 -40.71 -7.39 1.68
C GLU A 138 -40.90 -8.12 3.00
N ASN A 139 -39.82 -8.65 3.59
CA ASN A 139 -39.91 -9.42 4.81
C ASN A 139 -39.54 -8.57 6.03
N SER A 140 -40.39 -8.58 7.07
CA SER A 140 -39.96 -8.05 8.35
C SER A 140 -38.81 -8.90 8.89
N VAL A 141 -37.62 -8.34 8.94
CA VAL A 141 -36.45 -8.96 9.49
C VAL A 141 -36.41 -8.66 10.99
N SER A 142 -36.42 -9.67 11.83
CA SER A 142 -36.17 -9.55 13.26
C SER A 142 -34.88 -10.29 13.60
N THR A 143 -34.03 -9.67 14.38
CA THR A 143 -32.77 -10.25 14.79
C THR A 143 -32.80 -10.59 16.28
N LYS A 144 -32.40 -11.83 16.63
CA LYS A 144 -32.05 -12.18 18.00
C LYS A 144 -30.56 -12.31 18.13
N ASP A 145 -29.95 -11.49 18.96
CA ASP A 145 -28.51 -11.43 19.18
C ASP A 145 -28.20 -11.79 20.65
N ASN A 146 -27.31 -12.74 20.87
CA ASN A 146 -26.81 -13.10 22.21
C ASN A 146 -25.38 -12.58 22.45
N GLY A 147 -24.89 -11.66 21.59
CA GLY A 147 -23.53 -11.11 21.65
C GLY A 147 -22.47 -11.95 20.92
N VAL A 148 -22.74 -13.21 20.60
CA VAL A 148 -21.82 -14.13 19.93
C VAL A 148 -22.35 -14.59 18.57
N THR A 149 -23.60 -15.05 18.54
CA THR A 149 -24.30 -15.51 17.33
C THR A 149 -25.54 -14.68 17.08
N GLN A 150 -25.84 -14.46 15.82
CA GLN A 150 -27.05 -13.76 15.38
C GLN A 150 -27.97 -14.74 14.63
N THR A 151 -29.26 -14.74 14.96
CA THR A 151 -30.28 -15.46 14.21
C THR A 151 -31.18 -14.45 13.54
N VAL A 152 -31.34 -14.58 12.23
CA VAL A 152 -32.23 -13.74 11.41
C VAL A 152 -33.53 -14.49 11.16
N GLU A 153 -34.65 -13.93 11.62
CA GLU A 153 -35.98 -14.41 11.31
C GLU A 153 -36.54 -13.62 10.13
N ALA A 154 -36.70 -14.26 8.98
CA ALA A 154 -37.42 -13.68 7.84
C ALA A 154 -38.87 -14.11 7.87
N ARG A 155 -39.80 -13.15 7.89
CA ARG A 155 -41.24 -13.39 7.90
C ARG A 155 -41.86 -12.87 6.60
N GLN A 156 -42.55 -13.72 5.89
CA GLN A 156 -43.37 -13.34 4.75
C GLN A 156 -44.85 -13.43 5.18
N GLY A 157 -45.51 -12.31 5.42
CA GLY A 157 -46.82 -12.25 5.99
C GLY A 157 -46.93 -12.80 7.42
N VAL A 158 -47.86 -13.75 7.69
CA VAL A 158 -48.04 -14.36 9.02
C VAL A 158 -47.19 -15.63 9.22
N ALA A 159 -46.53 -16.12 8.19
CA ALA A 159 -45.74 -17.37 8.24
C ALA A 159 -44.26 -17.13 8.46
N LEU A 160 -43.64 -17.87 9.37
CA LEU A 160 -42.19 -17.90 9.62
C LEU A 160 -41.54 -18.68 8.47
N ASN A 161 -40.84 -18.01 7.55
CA ASN A 161 -40.30 -18.67 6.36
C ASN A 161 -38.90 -19.30 6.56
N ALA A 162 -38.06 -18.80 7.44
CA ALA A 162 -36.79 -19.43 7.82
C ALA A 162 -36.16 -18.75 9.05
N LEU A 163 -35.59 -19.58 9.92
CA LEU A 163 -34.59 -19.18 10.89
C LEU A 163 -33.22 -19.41 10.24
N VAL A 164 -32.49 -18.34 9.94
CA VAL A 164 -31.13 -18.44 9.37
C VAL A 164 -30.13 -18.00 10.43
N GLU A 165 -29.32 -18.94 10.89
CA GLU A 165 -28.20 -18.62 11.76
C GLU A 165 -27.09 -17.94 10.94
N VAL A 166 -26.70 -16.75 11.35
CA VAL A 166 -25.67 -15.95 10.68
C VAL A 166 -24.31 -16.34 11.25
N LYS A 167 -23.40 -16.81 10.39
CA LYS A 167 -22.00 -17.03 10.79
C LYS A 167 -21.40 -15.71 11.26
N PRO A 168 -20.90 -15.62 12.51
CA PRO A 168 -20.41 -14.36 13.05
C PRO A 168 -19.12 -13.89 12.38
N ARG A 169 -18.34 -14.81 11.80
CA ARG A 169 -17.06 -14.55 11.13
C ARG A 169 -16.98 -15.30 9.82
N ILE A 170 -16.41 -14.65 8.83
CA ILE A 170 -16.23 -15.20 7.47
C ILE A 170 -14.90 -14.75 6.90
N GLN A 171 -14.35 -15.56 6.00
CA GLN A 171 -13.16 -15.20 5.22
C GLN A 171 -13.59 -14.57 3.89
N LEU A 172 -13.08 -13.38 3.62
CA LEU A 172 -13.32 -12.67 2.37
C LEU A 172 -12.01 -12.21 1.75
N GLN A 173 -12.01 -12.06 0.43
CA GLN A 173 -10.82 -11.70 -0.36
C GLN A 173 -11.10 -10.47 -1.24
N PRO A 174 -11.12 -9.26 -0.65
CA PRO A 174 -11.38 -8.04 -1.42
C PRO A 174 -10.16 -7.59 -2.24
N PHE A 175 -10.42 -6.89 -3.34
CA PHE A 175 -9.37 -6.19 -4.09
C PHE A 175 -8.88 -4.98 -3.29
N ARG A 176 -7.65 -5.04 -2.75
CA ARG A 176 -7.09 -4.02 -1.83
C ARG A 176 -5.65 -3.64 -2.12
N THR A 177 -4.95 -4.39 -2.95
CA THR A 177 -3.56 -4.15 -3.34
C THR A 177 -3.41 -4.23 -4.86
N PHE A 178 -2.20 -4.12 -5.37
CA PHE A 178 -1.93 -4.22 -6.81
C PHE A 178 -2.56 -5.47 -7.41
N LEU A 179 -3.17 -5.32 -8.60
CA LEU A 179 -3.87 -6.42 -9.26
C LEU A 179 -2.94 -7.51 -9.82
N GLU A 180 -1.65 -7.19 -9.95
CA GLU A 180 -0.61 -8.12 -10.41
C GLU A 180 -0.18 -9.14 -9.35
N VAL A 181 -0.60 -8.96 -8.10
CA VAL A 181 -0.26 -9.86 -6.99
C VAL A 181 -1.50 -10.52 -6.39
N PRO A 182 -1.35 -11.68 -5.72
CA PRO A 182 -2.45 -12.28 -4.99
C PRO A 182 -3.06 -11.31 -3.98
N GLN A 183 -4.39 -11.23 -3.98
CA GLN A 183 -5.08 -10.42 -2.98
C GLN A 183 -5.13 -11.20 -1.67
N PRO A 184 -4.79 -10.58 -0.52
CA PRO A 184 -4.86 -11.25 0.76
C PRO A 184 -6.30 -11.56 1.18
N GLU A 185 -6.51 -12.77 1.69
CA GLU A 185 -7.72 -13.10 2.47
C GLU A 185 -7.67 -12.43 3.84
N SER A 186 -8.83 -12.12 4.39
CA SER A 186 -8.93 -11.68 5.77
C SER A 186 -10.27 -12.02 6.39
N GLU A 187 -10.26 -12.11 7.72
CA GLU A 187 -11.45 -12.39 8.51
C GLU A 187 -12.29 -11.13 8.68
N PHE A 188 -13.60 -11.29 8.46
CA PHE A 188 -14.60 -10.24 8.69
C PHE A 188 -15.62 -10.70 9.70
N LEU A 189 -15.96 -9.80 10.63
CA LEU A 189 -17.14 -9.93 11.47
C LEU A 189 -18.38 -9.56 10.67
N LEU A 190 -19.35 -10.44 10.64
CA LEU A 190 -20.61 -10.25 9.95
C LEU A 190 -21.71 -9.87 10.95
N ARG A 191 -22.48 -8.84 10.64
CA ARG A 191 -23.66 -8.40 11.38
C ARG A 191 -24.80 -8.08 10.43
N VAL A 192 -26.01 -8.33 10.89
CA VAL A 192 -27.25 -7.96 10.20
C VAL A 192 -28.05 -7.06 11.12
N ASP A 193 -28.44 -5.91 10.60
CA ASP A 193 -29.34 -4.97 11.29
C ASP A 193 -30.60 -4.78 10.46
N PRO A 194 -31.81 -4.83 11.07
CA PRO A 194 -33.08 -4.71 10.35
C PRO A 194 -33.25 -3.37 9.60
N ASN A 195 -32.61 -2.30 10.08
CA ASN A 195 -32.74 -0.95 9.51
C ASN A 195 -31.54 -0.56 8.63
N GLU A 196 -30.31 -1.00 9.01
CA GLU A 196 -29.07 -0.62 8.34
C GLU A 196 -28.62 -1.65 7.31
N GLY A 197 -29.17 -2.88 7.35
CA GLY A 197 -28.87 -3.96 6.44
C GLY A 197 -27.75 -4.86 6.92
N ILE A 198 -26.76 -5.17 6.06
CA ILE A 198 -25.67 -6.09 6.38
C ILE A 198 -24.35 -5.32 6.58
N GLY A 199 -23.62 -5.65 7.64
CA GLY A 199 -22.35 -5.03 7.99
C GLY A 199 -21.17 -6.01 7.88
N PHE A 200 -20.09 -5.58 7.22
CA PHE A 200 -18.80 -6.28 7.16
C PHE A 200 -17.76 -5.44 7.86
N PHE A 201 -17.13 -6.00 8.89
CA PHE A 201 -16.13 -5.31 9.71
C PHE A 201 -14.85 -6.13 9.72
N GLU A 202 -13.72 -5.55 9.32
CA GLU A 202 -12.43 -6.24 9.39
C GLU A 202 -12.14 -6.71 10.82
N ALA A 203 -11.74 -7.97 10.98
CA ALA A 203 -11.58 -8.62 12.28
C ALA A 203 -10.20 -9.29 12.46
N ASP A 204 -9.25 -9.04 11.52
CA ASP A 204 -7.91 -9.61 11.54
C ASP A 204 -6.82 -8.66 12.06
N GLY A 205 -7.21 -7.48 12.59
CA GLY A 205 -6.27 -6.49 13.12
C GLY A 205 -5.36 -5.87 12.04
N GLY A 206 -5.66 -6.08 10.76
CA GLY A 206 -4.90 -5.56 9.63
C GLY A 206 -3.69 -6.42 9.24
N ILE A 207 -3.61 -7.67 9.66
CA ILE A 207 -2.55 -8.65 9.31
C ILE A 207 -2.44 -8.81 7.79
N TRP A 208 -3.55 -8.75 7.06
CA TRP A 208 -3.57 -8.79 5.60
C TRP A 208 -2.65 -7.76 4.93
N LYS A 209 -2.36 -6.63 5.58
CA LYS A 209 -1.46 -5.59 5.05
C LYS A 209 -0.01 -6.07 5.00
N LEU A 210 0.39 -6.92 5.94
CA LEU A 210 1.71 -7.55 5.93
C LEU A 210 1.81 -8.57 4.80
N GLU A 211 0.77 -9.38 4.62
CA GLU A 211 0.70 -10.33 3.51
C GLU A 211 0.73 -9.61 2.15
N ALA A 212 -0.03 -8.52 1.99
CA ALA A 212 0.01 -7.71 0.77
C ALA A 212 1.42 -7.20 0.47
N LYS A 213 2.13 -6.67 1.47
CA LYS A 213 3.53 -6.22 1.30
C LYS A 213 4.45 -7.38 0.91
N LYS A 214 4.28 -8.55 1.50
CA LYS A 214 5.02 -9.74 1.14
C LYS A 214 4.75 -10.13 -0.32
N ASN A 215 3.49 -10.20 -0.74
CA ASN A 215 3.11 -10.52 -2.12
C ASN A 215 3.71 -9.54 -3.14
N ILE A 216 3.77 -8.24 -2.80
CA ILE A 216 4.45 -7.22 -3.60
C ILE A 216 5.95 -7.51 -3.69
N ALA A 217 6.61 -7.81 -2.57
CA ALA A 217 8.04 -8.12 -2.57
C ALA A 217 8.33 -9.40 -3.37
N ASP A 218 7.54 -10.45 -3.18
CA ASP A 218 7.66 -11.72 -3.91
C ASP A 218 7.48 -11.52 -5.43
N TYR A 219 6.62 -10.60 -5.84
CA TYR A 219 6.47 -10.21 -7.24
C TYR A 219 7.79 -9.66 -7.81
N PHE A 220 8.46 -8.77 -7.12
CA PHE A 220 9.74 -8.21 -7.56
C PHE A 220 10.86 -9.26 -7.51
N LEU A 221 10.91 -10.09 -6.47
CA LEU A 221 11.87 -11.19 -6.39
C LEU A 221 11.76 -12.13 -7.60
N LYS A 222 10.53 -12.45 -8.00
CA LYS A 222 10.26 -13.32 -9.16
C LYS A 222 10.63 -12.64 -10.49
N ASN A 223 10.29 -11.37 -10.67
CA ASN A 223 10.41 -10.69 -11.96
C ASN A 223 11.77 -10.02 -12.18
N MET A 224 12.59 -9.87 -11.14
CA MET A 224 13.90 -9.23 -11.21
C MET A 224 15.03 -10.06 -10.57
N GLY A 225 14.86 -11.38 -10.45
CA GLY A 225 15.82 -12.28 -9.84
C GLY A 225 17.23 -12.13 -10.42
N ASP A 226 17.35 -12.00 -11.74
CA ASP A 226 18.62 -11.76 -12.45
C ASP A 226 19.35 -10.49 -11.98
N LEU A 227 18.62 -9.41 -11.69
CA LEU A 227 19.19 -8.15 -11.22
C LEU A 227 19.52 -8.19 -9.73
N ILE A 228 18.75 -8.96 -8.97
CA ILE A 228 18.98 -9.17 -7.54
C ILE A 228 20.21 -10.04 -7.35
N ASP A 229 20.34 -11.14 -8.09
CA ASP A 229 21.51 -12.03 -8.06
C ASP A 229 22.80 -11.31 -8.51
N ALA A 230 22.68 -10.36 -9.43
CA ALA A 230 23.76 -9.48 -9.84
C ALA A 230 24.10 -8.38 -8.82
N GLY A 231 23.39 -8.29 -7.70
CA GLY A 231 23.57 -7.27 -6.65
C GLY A 231 23.21 -5.84 -7.07
N LYS A 232 22.43 -5.68 -8.16
CA LYS A 232 22.02 -4.37 -8.69
C LYS A 232 20.71 -3.85 -8.09
N VAL A 233 19.86 -4.77 -7.62
CA VAL A 233 18.56 -4.46 -7.01
C VAL A 233 18.43 -5.16 -5.67
N VAL A 234 17.92 -4.44 -4.67
CA VAL A 234 17.56 -4.97 -3.34
C VAL A 234 16.07 -4.74 -3.12
N VAL A 235 15.34 -5.79 -2.74
CA VAL A 235 13.91 -5.71 -2.44
C VAL A 235 13.71 -5.71 -0.93
N MET A 236 12.93 -4.75 -0.44
CA MET A 236 12.58 -4.56 0.97
C MET A 236 11.06 -4.63 1.18
N GLN A 237 10.65 -5.26 2.26
CA GLN A 237 9.25 -5.31 2.71
C GLN A 237 8.92 -4.14 3.63
#